data_1056bc2701643e14f0fe0c931df99da0
#
_entry.id   1056bc2701643e14f0fe0c931df99da0
#
_cell.length_a   1.000
_cell.length_b   1.000
_cell.length_c   1.000
_cell.angle_alpha   90.00
_cell.angle_beta   90.00
_cell.angle_gamma   90.00
#
_symmetry.space_group_name_H-M   'P 1'
#
loop_
_entity.id
_entity.type
_entity.pdbx_description
1 polymer ?
#
loop_
_entity_poly.entity_id
_entity_poly.type
_entity_poly.pdbx_seq_one_letter_code
_entity_poly.pdbx_strand_id
1 'polypeptide(L)'
;MFATIETTLIYTFLLGSLYLLVSLGFSLICGVLRIFHLGYAYIFVATIYLTWTFFHTLNLPLWPSILLMVVLQTAIAIGLYYGIIAKYLKQEEKIITGLLLVAIVANAAAAKWYPIQSAVNLPTTIIDGTLNVGSTVVPIQMVLAAITGIVVTALFVLFFLKTKTGLAARAISYDINSAKMMGIRVEQLYMFIMVIVVIPVIIAMLMIAPVLSVNPDMGWGYMTTAILVSVMGGLGNIRGTIIASYIIGFAHSFVSFPIGEPRLMNLAALVVVIIMLIVRPQGIAKTESLW
;
A
#
# COMPACT_ATOMS: atom_id res chain seq x y z
N MET A 1 -30.07 0.86 -14.04
CA MET A 1 -28.90 0.89 -14.95
C MET A 1 -28.06 2.17 -14.79
N PHE A 2 -28.59 3.38 -14.96
CA PHE A 2 -27.80 4.62 -14.78
C PHE A 2 -27.21 4.75 -13.37
N ALA A 3 -28.00 4.52 -12.32
CA ALA A 3 -27.53 4.56 -10.94
C ALA A 3 -26.38 3.57 -10.68
N THR A 4 -26.44 2.35 -11.25
CA THR A 4 -25.39 1.35 -11.10
C THR A 4 -24.08 1.78 -11.79
N ILE A 5 -24.17 2.39 -12.96
CA ILE A 5 -23.00 2.92 -13.68
C ILE A 5 -22.37 4.06 -12.88
N GLU A 6 -23.19 4.99 -12.38
CA GLU A 6 -22.76 6.10 -11.55
C GLU A 6 -22.02 5.61 -10.29
N THR A 7 -22.63 4.68 -9.54
CA THR A 7 -22.01 4.06 -8.37
C THR A 7 -20.68 3.41 -8.73
N THR A 8 -20.62 2.66 -9.83
CA THR A 8 -19.39 2.01 -10.30
C THR A 8 -18.28 3.02 -10.56
N LEU A 9 -18.56 4.13 -11.23
CA LEU A 9 -17.56 5.15 -11.52
C LEU A 9 -17.08 5.88 -10.26
N ILE A 10 -18.00 6.21 -9.34
CA ILE A 10 -17.66 6.85 -8.06
C ILE A 10 -16.73 5.93 -7.26
N TYR A 11 -17.11 4.67 -7.07
CA TYR A 11 -16.27 3.72 -6.31
C TYR A 11 -14.98 3.34 -7.04
N THR A 12 -14.95 3.37 -8.38
CA THR A 12 -13.71 3.26 -9.15
C THR A 12 -12.69 4.32 -8.73
N PHE A 13 -13.15 5.57 -8.64
CA PHE A 13 -12.30 6.68 -8.23
C PHE A 13 -11.85 6.54 -6.77
N LEU A 14 -12.76 6.20 -5.86
CA LEU A 14 -12.47 6.05 -4.43
C LEU A 14 -11.49 4.90 -4.16
N LEU A 15 -11.80 3.71 -4.67
CA LEU A 15 -10.95 2.53 -4.51
C LEU A 15 -9.63 2.67 -5.27
N GLY A 16 -9.66 3.22 -6.48
CA GLY A 16 -8.44 3.47 -7.26
C GLY A 16 -7.46 4.37 -6.53
N SER A 17 -7.94 5.45 -5.90
CA SER A 17 -7.10 6.36 -5.10
C SER A 17 -6.55 5.69 -3.83
N LEU A 18 -7.33 4.81 -3.19
CA LEU A 18 -6.87 4.01 -2.06
C LEU A 18 -5.80 3.00 -2.49
N TYR A 19 -6.06 2.25 -3.58
CA TYR A 19 -5.10 1.27 -4.10
C TYR A 19 -3.82 1.92 -4.60
N LEU A 20 -3.90 3.16 -5.07
CA LEU A 20 -2.74 3.96 -5.41
C LEU A 20 -1.83 4.18 -4.20
N LEU A 21 -2.38 4.61 -3.06
CA LEU A 21 -1.63 4.76 -1.81
C LEU A 21 -0.97 3.45 -1.37
N VAL A 22 -1.76 2.39 -1.36
CA VAL A 22 -1.34 1.05 -0.93
C VAL A 22 -0.21 0.51 -1.80
N SER A 23 -0.29 0.69 -3.12
CA SER A 23 0.68 0.13 -4.06
C SER A 23 1.90 1.02 -4.32
N LEU A 24 1.80 2.32 -4.03
CA LEU A 24 2.91 3.26 -4.25
C LEU A 24 4.18 2.83 -3.50
N GLY A 25 4.05 2.52 -2.21
CA GLY A 25 5.18 2.05 -1.40
C GLY A 25 5.78 0.75 -1.91
N PHE A 26 4.94 -0.22 -2.25
CA PHE A 26 5.39 -1.51 -2.80
C PHE A 26 6.12 -1.34 -4.14
N SER A 27 5.54 -0.56 -5.05
CA SER A 27 6.17 -0.25 -6.34
C SER A 27 7.55 0.40 -6.18
N LEU A 28 7.69 1.33 -5.21
CA LEU A 28 8.97 1.97 -4.92
C LEU A 28 10.02 1.01 -4.36
N ILE A 29 9.64 0.12 -3.44
CA ILE A 29 10.56 -0.92 -2.93
C ILE A 29 11.07 -1.77 -4.09
N CYS A 30 10.16 -2.30 -4.91
CA CYS A 30 10.54 -3.11 -6.06
C CYS A 30 11.41 -2.35 -7.08
N GLY A 31 11.13 -1.06 -7.30
CA GLY A 31 11.86 -0.26 -8.26
C GLY A 31 13.25 0.15 -7.81
N VAL A 32 13.44 0.48 -6.53
CA VAL A 32 14.71 1.01 -6.02
C VAL A 32 15.57 -0.07 -5.39
N LEU A 33 15.01 -0.89 -4.50
CA LEU A 33 15.74 -1.97 -3.84
C LEU A 33 15.85 -3.21 -4.73
N ARG A 34 14.99 -3.32 -5.75
CA ARG A 34 14.84 -4.52 -6.59
C ARG A 34 14.56 -5.80 -5.78
N ILE A 35 13.85 -5.64 -4.68
CA ILE A 35 13.47 -6.73 -3.77
C ILE A 35 11.95 -6.86 -3.78
N PHE A 36 11.48 -8.09 -3.85
CA PHE A 36 10.06 -8.41 -3.70
C PHE A 36 9.71 -8.49 -2.21
N HIS A 37 9.14 -7.41 -1.65
CA HIS A 37 8.94 -7.26 -0.21
C HIS A 37 7.65 -7.96 0.25
N LEU A 38 7.66 -9.30 0.41
CA LEU A 38 6.49 -10.05 0.88
C LEU A 38 6.08 -9.73 2.32
N GLY A 39 7.00 -9.18 3.12
CA GLY A 39 6.67 -8.63 4.44
C GLY A 39 5.72 -7.44 4.42
N TYR A 40 5.43 -6.87 3.25
CA TYR A 40 4.60 -5.67 3.14
C TYR A 40 3.22 -5.82 3.82
N ALA A 41 2.67 -7.05 3.85
CA ALA A 41 1.41 -7.36 4.53
C ALA A 41 1.40 -7.00 6.03
N TYR A 42 2.55 -7.08 6.73
CA TYR A 42 2.57 -6.75 8.16
C TYR A 42 2.25 -5.29 8.43
N ILE A 43 2.58 -4.37 7.50
CA ILE A 43 2.40 -2.93 7.68
C ILE A 43 0.91 -2.60 7.84
N PHE A 44 0.06 -3.23 7.04
CA PHE A 44 -1.40 -3.04 7.10
C PHE A 44 -1.96 -3.47 8.45
N VAL A 45 -1.62 -4.69 8.86
CA VAL A 45 -2.08 -5.27 10.13
C VAL A 45 -1.53 -4.46 11.31
N ALA A 46 -0.23 -4.20 11.33
CA ALA A 46 0.41 -3.47 12.41
C ALA A 46 -0.14 -2.06 12.58
N THR A 47 -0.42 -1.33 11.49
CA THR A 47 -0.99 0.02 11.56
C THR A 47 -2.26 0.05 12.40
N ILE A 48 -3.20 -0.83 12.12
CA ILE A 48 -4.51 -0.78 12.77
C ILE A 48 -4.47 -1.40 14.15
N TYR A 49 -3.89 -2.59 14.27
CA TYR A 49 -3.89 -3.32 15.55
C TYR A 49 -3.03 -2.63 16.62
N LEU A 50 -1.88 -2.04 16.26
CA LEU A 50 -1.10 -1.26 17.21
C LEU A 50 -1.82 0.03 17.61
N THR A 51 -2.41 0.75 16.65
CA THR A 51 -3.19 1.96 16.96
C THR A 51 -4.34 1.63 17.89
N TRP A 52 -5.08 0.57 17.59
CA TRP A 52 -6.18 0.10 18.44
C TRP A 52 -5.70 -0.31 19.84
N THR A 53 -4.58 -1.01 19.95
CA THR A 53 -4.00 -1.42 21.24
C THR A 53 -3.66 -0.20 22.09
N PHE A 54 -2.97 0.79 21.51
CA PHE A 54 -2.60 2.00 22.24
C PHE A 54 -3.81 2.83 22.63
N PHE A 55 -4.80 2.92 21.75
CA PHE A 55 -6.02 3.64 22.01
C PHE A 55 -6.92 2.95 23.04
N HIS A 56 -7.20 1.65 22.84
CA HIS A 56 -8.21 0.93 23.61
C HIS A 56 -7.64 0.22 24.85
N THR A 57 -6.46 -0.39 24.76
CA THR A 57 -5.88 -1.16 25.86
C THR A 57 -5.09 -0.27 26.81
N LEU A 58 -4.34 0.69 26.27
CA LEU A 58 -3.58 1.65 27.09
C LEU A 58 -4.35 2.93 27.39
N ASN A 59 -5.58 3.06 26.91
CA ASN A 59 -6.45 4.24 27.08
C ASN A 59 -5.78 5.58 26.71
N LEU A 60 -4.89 5.56 25.71
CA LEU A 60 -4.25 6.78 25.20
C LEU A 60 -5.20 7.52 24.25
N PRO A 61 -5.13 8.86 24.18
CA PRO A 61 -5.84 9.59 23.14
C PRO A 61 -5.43 9.14 21.73
N LEU A 62 -6.28 9.35 20.73
CA LEU A 62 -6.06 8.86 19.36
C LEU A 62 -4.73 9.35 18.75
N TRP A 63 -4.44 10.63 18.83
CA TRP A 63 -3.22 11.20 18.24
C TRP A 63 -1.91 10.68 18.85
N PRO A 64 -1.75 10.59 20.18
CA PRO A 64 -0.62 9.90 20.79
C PRO A 64 -0.52 8.42 20.39
N SER A 65 -1.65 7.73 20.26
CA SER A 65 -1.68 6.32 19.80
C SER A 65 -1.14 6.17 18.38
N ILE A 66 -1.55 7.06 17.47
CA ILE A 66 -1.05 7.09 16.09
C ILE A 66 0.46 7.41 16.08
N LEU A 67 0.90 8.41 16.87
CA LEU A 67 2.31 8.78 16.93
C LEU A 67 3.18 7.60 17.42
N LEU A 68 2.75 6.94 18.48
CA LEU A 68 3.47 5.80 19.06
C LEU A 68 3.51 4.62 18.07
N MET A 69 2.41 4.36 17.37
CA MET A 69 2.35 3.35 16.30
C MET A 69 3.34 3.68 15.17
N VAL A 70 3.38 4.93 14.70
CA VAL A 70 4.32 5.37 13.63
C VAL A 70 5.77 5.17 14.07
N VAL A 71 6.10 5.56 15.31
CA VAL A 71 7.46 5.37 15.86
C VAL A 71 7.81 3.89 15.92
N LEU A 72 6.90 3.04 16.42
CA LEU A 72 7.15 1.61 16.54
C LEU A 72 7.27 0.95 15.17
N GLN A 73 6.39 1.29 14.21
CA GLN A 73 6.49 0.76 12.86
C GLN A 73 7.76 1.20 12.13
N THR A 74 8.19 2.44 12.33
CA THR A 74 9.48 2.92 11.82
C THR A 74 10.64 2.13 12.42
N ALA A 75 10.61 1.87 13.73
CA ALA A 75 11.62 1.04 14.40
C ALA A 75 11.64 -0.39 13.86
N ILE A 76 10.46 -0.99 13.62
CA ILE A 76 10.35 -2.31 12.99
C ILE A 76 10.92 -2.29 11.57
N ALA A 77 10.60 -1.29 10.75
CA ALA A 77 11.12 -1.16 9.39
C ALA A 77 12.66 -1.07 9.36
N ILE A 78 13.26 -0.30 10.28
CA ILE A 78 14.71 -0.22 10.46
C ILE A 78 15.27 -1.56 10.93
N GLY A 79 14.61 -2.20 11.89
CA GLY A 79 15.01 -3.53 12.40
C GLY A 79 14.99 -4.60 11.30
N LEU A 80 13.97 -4.61 10.46
CA LEU A 80 13.88 -5.52 9.32
C LEU A 80 14.94 -5.24 8.26
N TYR A 81 15.26 -3.96 8.04
CA TYR A 81 16.34 -3.60 7.14
C TYR A 81 17.68 -4.20 7.61
N TYR A 82 18.11 -3.91 8.83
CA TYR A 82 19.40 -4.42 9.34
C TYR A 82 19.40 -5.91 9.65
N GLY A 83 18.28 -6.46 10.16
CA GLY A 83 18.17 -7.86 10.55
C GLY A 83 18.07 -8.83 9.38
N ILE A 84 17.41 -8.42 8.29
CA ILE A 84 17.14 -9.30 7.13
C ILE A 84 17.76 -8.73 5.86
N ILE A 85 17.37 -7.52 5.43
CA ILE A 85 17.70 -7.03 4.09
C ILE A 85 19.19 -6.78 3.96
N ALA A 86 19.79 -5.98 4.82
CA ALA A 86 21.20 -5.63 4.75
C ALA A 86 22.12 -6.86 4.89
N LYS A 87 21.71 -7.83 5.71
CA LYS A 87 22.49 -9.06 5.96
C LYS A 87 22.51 -10.00 4.74
N TYR A 88 21.42 -10.03 3.96
CA TYR A 88 21.23 -10.98 2.88
C TYR A 88 21.08 -10.34 1.49
N LEU A 89 21.61 -9.11 1.29
CA LEU A 89 21.47 -8.34 0.03
C LEU A 89 21.86 -9.13 -1.24
N LYS A 90 22.78 -10.11 -1.11
CA LYS A 90 23.20 -10.95 -2.23
C LYS A 90 22.40 -12.26 -2.37
N GLN A 91 21.40 -12.48 -1.53
CA GLN A 91 20.64 -13.73 -1.44
C GLN A 91 19.15 -13.39 -1.38
N GLU A 92 18.59 -13.01 -2.51
CA GLU A 92 17.19 -12.53 -2.63
C GLU A 92 16.19 -13.52 -2.03
N GLU A 93 16.40 -14.82 -2.23
CA GLU A 93 15.54 -15.89 -1.70
C GLU A 93 15.41 -15.82 -0.17
N LYS A 94 16.51 -15.55 0.54
CA LYS A 94 16.49 -15.42 2.00
C LYS A 94 15.78 -14.16 2.47
N ILE A 95 15.90 -13.07 1.70
CA ILE A 95 15.17 -11.83 2.00
C ILE A 95 13.67 -12.07 1.83
N ILE A 96 13.26 -12.63 0.70
CA ILE A 96 11.84 -12.92 0.39
C ILE A 96 11.25 -13.82 1.47
N THR A 97 11.93 -14.94 1.78
CA THR A 97 11.47 -15.89 2.80
C THR A 97 11.42 -15.26 4.20
N GLY A 98 12.47 -14.54 4.59
CA GLY A 98 12.52 -13.86 5.89
C GLY A 98 11.41 -12.83 6.07
N LEU A 99 11.18 -12.01 5.06
CA LEU A 99 10.10 -11.02 5.07
C LEU A 99 8.70 -11.66 5.06
N LEU A 100 8.53 -12.77 4.33
CA LEU A 100 7.29 -13.54 4.36
C LEU A 100 7.00 -14.09 5.75
N LEU A 101 8.01 -14.65 6.43
CA LEU A 101 7.87 -15.15 7.80
C LEU A 101 7.47 -14.02 8.77
N VAL A 102 8.01 -12.83 8.61
CA VAL A 102 7.60 -11.65 9.41
C VAL A 102 6.11 -11.35 9.21
N ALA A 103 5.62 -11.38 7.97
CA ALA A 103 4.20 -11.16 7.70
C ALA A 103 3.31 -12.23 8.32
N ILE A 104 3.71 -13.50 8.23
CA ILE A 104 2.99 -14.63 8.84
C ILE A 104 2.96 -14.49 10.36
N VAL A 105 4.10 -14.16 10.99
CA VAL A 105 4.18 -13.96 12.44
C VAL A 105 3.32 -12.78 12.88
N ALA A 106 3.35 -11.66 12.16
CA ALA A 106 2.52 -10.50 12.48
C ALA A 106 1.02 -10.80 12.37
N ASN A 107 0.62 -11.53 11.33
CA ASN A 107 -0.77 -11.99 11.16
C ASN A 107 -1.19 -12.95 12.28
N ALA A 108 -0.36 -13.96 12.58
CA ALA A 108 -0.63 -14.92 13.64
C ALA A 108 -0.68 -14.25 15.03
N ALA A 109 0.19 -13.27 15.28
CA ALA A 109 0.17 -12.49 16.53
C ALA A 109 -1.12 -11.68 16.65
N ALA A 110 -1.55 -11.00 15.58
CA ALA A 110 -2.81 -10.27 15.55
C ALA A 110 -3.99 -11.21 15.78
N ALA A 111 -4.04 -12.35 15.10
CA ALA A 111 -5.11 -13.34 15.27
C ALA A 111 -5.17 -13.95 16.68
N LYS A 112 -4.02 -14.09 17.35
CA LYS A 112 -3.96 -14.63 18.72
C LYS A 112 -4.40 -13.61 19.77
N TRP A 113 -3.94 -12.39 19.66
CA TRP A 113 -4.20 -11.35 20.69
C TRP A 113 -5.53 -10.63 20.50
N TYR A 114 -6.08 -10.66 19.29
CA TYR A 114 -7.39 -10.06 19.00
C TYR A 114 -8.37 -11.15 18.55
N PRO A 115 -9.56 -11.25 19.17
CA PRO A 115 -10.55 -12.25 18.78
C PRO A 115 -10.94 -12.05 17.30
N ILE A 116 -10.86 -13.11 16.51
CA ILE A 116 -11.19 -13.11 15.07
C ILE A 116 -12.63 -12.64 14.80
N GLN A 117 -13.52 -12.81 15.77
CA GLN A 117 -14.93 -12.44 15.67
C GLN A 117 -15.23 -10.98 15.95
N SER A 118 -14.31 -10.25 16.55
CA SER A 118 -14.44 -8.81 16.75
C SER A 118 -13.62 -8.08 15.72
N ALA A 119 -14.30 -7.64 14.68
CA ALA A 119 -13.74 -6.67 13.75
C ALA A 119 -13.27 -5.43 14.55
N VAL A 120 -12.01 -5.10 14.43
CA VAL A 120 -11.45 -3.92 15.07
C VAL A 120 -11.82 -2.71 14.23
N ASN A 121 -12.63 -1.83 14.79
CA ASN A 121 -12.92 -0.54 14.20
C ASN A 121 -12.19 0.54 14.99
N LEU A 122 -11.52 1.44 14.30
CA LEU A 122 -11.05 2.67 14.95
C LEU A 122 -12.27 3.58 15.16
N PRO A 123 -12.51 4.04 16.40
CA PRO A 123 -13.79 4.66 16.76
C PRO A 123 -14.02 6.06 16.22
N THR A 124 -13.07 6.64 15.53
CA THR A 124 -13.18 8.03 15.10
C THR A 124 -12.94 8.18 13.61
N THR A 125 -13.99 8.51 12.90
CA THR A 125 -13.93 9.16 11.60
C THR A 125 -13.40 10.60 11.81
N ILE A 126 -12.63 11.10 10.85
CA ILE A 126 -12.19 12.51 10.89
C ILE A 126 -13.42 13.41 10.68
N ILE A 127 -14.33 13.01 9.83
CA ILE A 127 -15.62 13.65 9.57
C ILE A 127 -16.68 12.58 9.44
N ASP A 128 -17.68 12.65 10.31
CA ASP A 128 -18.85 11.78 10.23
C ASP A 128 -19.83 12.28 9.18
N GLY A 129 -20.55 11.34 8.55
CA GLY A 129 -21.61 11.67 7.62
C GLY A 129 -21.46 11.00 6.27
N THR A 130 -22.48 11.24 5.44
CA THR A 130 -22.54 10.73 4.07
C THR A 130 -22.80 11.88 3.10
N LEU A 131 -22.21 11.78 1.92
CA LEU A 131 -22.48 12.65 0.79
C LEU A 131 -23.35 11.92 -0.23
N ASN A 132 -24.40 12.58 -0.70
CA ASN A 132 -25.16 12.10 -1.82
C ASN A 132 -24.53 12.65 -3.11
N VAL A 133 -23.92 11.76 -3.88
CA VAL A 133 -23.38 12.09 -5.20
C VAL A 133 -24.31 11.45 -6.21
N GLY A 134 -25.20 12.26 -6.77
CA GLY A 134 -26.28 11.77 -7.62
C GLY A 134 -27.22 10.78 -6.89
N SER A 135 -27.27 9.56 -7.37
CA SER A 135 -28.06 8.46 -6.77
C SER A 135 -27.30 7.63 -5.72
N THR A 136 -26.01 7.91 -5.50
CA THR A 136 -25.13 7.09 -4.65
C THR A 136 -24.85 7.80 -3.34
N VAL A 137 -25.02 7.08 -2.24
CA VAL A 137 -24.63 7.52 -0.89
C VAL A 137 -23.22 7.07 -0.60
N VAL A 138 -22.32 8.02 -0.35
CA VAL A 138 -20.89 7.75 -0.10
C VAL A 138 -20.49 8.28 1.28
N PRO A 139 -19.80 7.49 2.13
CA PRO A 139 -19.24 8.01 3.37
C PRO A 139 -18.23 9.15 3.09
N ILE A 140 -18.35 10.27 3.78
CA ILE A 140 -17.42 11.42 3.64
C ILE A 140 -15.98 10.98 3.88
N GLN A 141 -15.76 10.08 4.82
CA GLN A 141 -14.44 9.52 5.12
C GLN A 141 -13.79 8.83 3.91
N MET A 142 -14.55 8.14 3.05
CA MET A 142 -14.00 7.54 1.82
C MET A 142 -13.59 8.60 0.79
N VAL A 143 -14.33 9.68 0.70
CA VAL A 143 -13.97 10.82 -0.16
C VAL A 143 -12.68 11.47 0.33
N LEU A 144 -12.56 11.68 1.65
CA LEU A 144 -11.33 12.17 2.27
C LEU A 144 -10.15 11.22 2.03
N ALA A 145 -10.36 9.91 2.13
CA ALA A 145 -9.34 8.91 1.83
C ALA A 145 -8.85 9.03 0.37
N ALA A 146 -9.77 9.24 -0.58
CA ALA A 146 -9.42 9.42 -1.99
C ALA A 146 -8.62 10.71 -2.24
N ILE A 147 -9.07 11.83 -1.67
CA ILE A 147 -8.35 13.12 -1.77
C ILE A 147 -6.96 13.01 -1.14
N THR A 148 -6.88 12.44 0.05
CA THR A 148 -5.61 12.20 0.74
C THR A 148 -4.70 11.30 -0.11
N GLY A 149 -5.25 10.28 -0.76
CA GLY A 149 -4.53 9.40 -1.68
C GLY A 149 -3.87 10.14 -2.82
N ILE A 150 -4.60 11.03 -3.47
CA ILE A 150 -4.07 11.84 -4.57
C ILE A 150 -3.00 12.82 -4.07
N VAL A 151 -3.28 13.53 -2.96
CA VAL A 151 -2.36 14.52 -2.39
C VAL A 151 -1.05 13.86 -1.95
N VAL A 152 -1.12 12.76 -1.21
CA VAL A 152 0.07 12.03 -0.75
C VAL A 152 0.85 11.49 -1.93
N THR A 153 0.19 10.94 -2.95
CA THR A 153 0.87 10.49 -4.16
C THR A 153 1.56 11.64 -4.87
N ALA A 154 0.91 12.78 -5.02
CA ALA A 154 1.52 13.96 -5.64
C ALA A 154 2.75 14.44 -4.84
N LEU A 155 2.67 14.48 -3.52
CA LEU A 155 3.80 14.82 -2.65
C LEU A 155 4.95 13.81 -2.78
N PHE A 156 4.64 12.52 -2.85
CA PHE A 156 5.64 11.47 -3.08
C PHE A 156 6.33 11.63 -4.44
N VAL A 157 5.57 11.85 -5.50
CA VAL A 157 6.12 12.10 -6.84
C VAL A 157 7.02 13.34 -6.82
N LEU A 158 6.56 14.44 -6.22
CA LEU A 158 7.35 15.66 -6.09
C LEU A 158 8.63 15.43 -5.28
N PHE A 159 8.53 14.69 -4.17
CA PHE A 159 9.69 14.33 -3.36
C PHE A 159 10.73 13.57 -4.19
N PHE A 160 10.33 12.51 -4.91
CA PHE A 160 11.25 11.73 -5.72
C PHE A 160 11.77 12.49 -6.94
N LEU A 161 11.01 13.43 -7.52
CA LEU A 161 11.45 14.23 -8.66
C LEU A 161 12.34 15.41 -8.28
N LYS A 162 12.09 16.06 -7.14
CA LYS A 162 12.67 17.35 -6.80
C LYS A 162 13.76 17.29 -5.73
N THR A 163 13.90 16.19 -4.97
CA THR A 163 14.89 16.11 -3.89
C THR A 163 16.16 15.37 -4.32
N LYS A 164 17.27 15.67 -3.61
CA LYS A 164 18.56 14.98 -3.80
C LYS A 164 18.44 13.47 -3.46
N THR A 165 17.65 13.12 -2.45
CA THR A 165 17.38 11.73 -2.05
C THR A 165 16.61 11.00 -3.15
N GLY A 166 15.59 11.62 -3.74
CA GLY A 166 14.86 11.08 -4.88
C GLY A 166 15.75 10.89 -6.11
N LEU A 167 16.65 11.84 -6.38
CA LEU A 167 17.63 11.70 -7.47
C LEU A 167 18.58 10.52 -7.21
N ALA A 168 19.09 10.38 -5.99
CA ALA A 168 19.94 9.26 -5.60
C ALA A 168 19.20 7.91 -5.71
N ALA A 169 17.93 7.84 -5.30
CA ALA A 169 17.10 6.65 -5.46
C ALA A 169 16.93 6.24 -6.94
N ARG A 170 16.69 7.20 -7.81
CA ARG A 170 16.64 6.96 -9.26
C ARG A 170 17.98 6.49 -9.81
N ALA A 171 19.09 7.11 -9.41
CA ALA A 171 20.42 6.68 -9.84
C ALA A 171 20.71 5.23 -9.48
N ILE A 172 20.38 4.81 -8.24
CA ILE A 172 20.54 3.40 -7.80
C ILE A 172 19.63 2.46 -8.60
N SER A 173 18.42 2.89 -8.93
CA SER A 173 17.49 2.05 -9.68
C SER A 173 17.94 1.80 -11.13
N TYR A 174 18.76 2.69 -11.68
CA TYR A 174 19.39 2.46 -13.00
C TYR A 174 20.61 1.53 -12.90
N ASP A 175 21.59 1.91 -12.06
CA ASP A 175 22.80 1.11 -11.85
C ASP A 175 23.40 1.38 -10.47
N ILE A 176 23.38 0.33 -9.63
CA ILE A 176 23.89 0.38 -8.27
C ILE A 176 25.41 0.65 -8.25
N ASN A 177 26.16 0.07 -9.20
CA ASN A 177 27.62 0.18 -9.21
C ASN A 177 28.04 1.60 -9.60
N SER A 178 27.44 2.16 -10.64
CA SER A 178 27.69 3.55 -11.04
C SER A 178 27.29 4.54 -9.95
N ALA A 179 26.17 4.30 -9.24
CA ALA A 179 25.75 5.11 -8.12
C ALA A 179 26.75 5.08 -6.96
N LYS A 180 27.30 3.91 -6.63
CA LYS A 180 28.37 3.77 -5.62
C LYS A 180 29.64 4.51 -6.01
N MET A 181 30.04 4.45 -7.27
CA MET A 181 31.23 5.16 -7.79
C MET A 181 31.07 6.68 -7.71
N MET A 182 29.84 7.20 -7.81
CA MET A 182 29.51 8.61 -7.60
C MET A 182 29.42 9.00 -6.10
N GLY A 183 29.74 8.10 -5.16
CA GLY A 183 29.75 8.37 -3.73
C GLY A 183 28.37 8.26 -3.05
N ILE A 184 27.36 7.70 -3.70
CA ILE A 184 26.04 7.51 -3.09
C ILE A 184 26.12 6.36 -2.07
N ARG A 185 25.72 6.64 -0.82
CA ARG A 185 25.64 5.64 0.25
C ARG A 185 24.40 4.77 0.11
N VAL A 186 24.50 3.73 -0.70
CA VAL A 186 23.38 2.85 -1.08
C VAL A 186 22.66 2.27 0.15
N GLU A 187 23.39 1.79 1.16
CA GLU A 187 22.78 1.19 2.34
C GLU A 187 21.92 2.17 3.15
N GLN A 188 22.41 3.41 3.33
CA GLN A 188 21.63 4.43 4.03
C GLN A 188 20.37 4.81 3.24
N LEU A 189 20.48 4.86 1.93
CA LEU A 189 19.34 5.17 1.07
C LEU A 189 18.30 4.04 1.07
N TYR A 190 18.72 2.79 1.05
CA TYR A 190 17.82 1.64 1.16
C TYR A 190 17.05 1.65 2.48
N MET A 191 17.75 1.87 3.61
CA MET A 191 17.12 2.02 4.92
C MET A 191 16.08 3.16 4.90
N PHE A 192 16.47 4.32 4.36
CA PHE A 192 15.58 5.47 4.27
C PHE A 192 14.32 5.17 3.43
N ILE A 193 14.48 4.46 2.30
CA ILE A 193 13.34 4.06 1.47
C ILE A 193 12.43 3.10 2.21
N MET A 194 12.98 2.12 2.93
CA MET A 194 12.20 1.21 3.76
C MET A 194 11.32 1.93 4.79
N VAL A 195 11.81 3.02 5.36
CA VAL A 195 11.03 3.83 6.30
C VAL A 195 9.97 4.66 5.57
N ILE A 196 10.34 5.31 4.47
CA ILE A 196 9.44 6.26 3.80
C ILE A 196 8.24 5.58 3.12
N VAL A 197 8.41 4.34 2.64
CA VAL A 197 7.34 3.58 1.99
C VAL A 197 6.26 3.08 2.95
N VAL A 198 6.52 3.08 4.25
CA VAL A 198 5.52 2.75 5.27
C VAL A 198 4.47 3.87 5.40
N ILE A 199 4.85 5.12 5.13
CA ILE A 199 3.99 6.29 5.32
C ILE A 199 2.69 6.24 4.49
N PRO A 200 2.69 5.99 3.17
CA PRO A 200 1.46 5.91 2.40
C PRO A 200 0.51 4.83 2.89
N VAL A 201 1.05 3.68 3.33
CA VAL A 201 0.26 2.57 3.87
C VAL A 201 -0.40 2.96 5.19
N ILE A 202 0.36 3.57 6.10
CA ILE A 202 -0.19 4.06 7.37
C ILE A 202 -1.35 5.01 7.09
N ILE A 203 -1.17 5.98 6.21
CA ILE A 203 -2.21 6.95 5.87
C ILE A 203 -3.44 6.24 5.28
N ALA A 204 -3.24 5.32 4.32
CA ALA A 204 -4.33 4.58 3.71
C ALA A 204 -5.15 3.79 4.75
N MET A 205 -4.45 3.10 5.65
CA MET A 205 -5.11 2.27 6.66
C MET A 205 -5.82 3.09 7.73
N LEU A 206 -5.25 4.19 8.20
CA LEU A 206 -5.90 5.09 9.14
C LEU A 206 -7.15 5.77 8.54
N MET A 207 -7.13 6.05 7.23
CA MET A 207 -8.29 6.63 6.56
C MET A 207 -9.44 5.64 6.38
N ILE A 208 -9.14 4.35 6.16
CA ILE A 208 -10.16 3.35 5.85
C ILE A 208 -10.66 2.58 7.08
N ALA A 209 -9.85 2.45 8.11
CA ALA A 209 -10.17 1.68 9.31
C ALA A 209 -11.45 2.10 10.04
N PRO A 210 -11.86 3.38 10.05
CA PRO A 210 -13.15 3.78 10.63
C PRO A 210 -14.36 3.32 9.82
N VAL A 211 -14.20 3.06 8.52
CA VAL A 211 -15.30 2.74 7.59
C VAL A 211 -15.44 1.24 7.39
N LEU A 212 -14.34 0.51 7.43
CA LEU A 212 -14.31 -0.93 7.20
C LEU A 212 -13.93 -1.68 8.48
N SER A 213 -14.62 -2.79 8.71
CA SER A 213 -14.25 -3.75 9.75
C SER A 213 -12.92 -4.42 9.39
N VAL A 214 -11.93 -4.33 10.27
CA VAL A 214 -10.59 -4.85 10.02
C VAL A 214 -10.42 -6.21 10.69
N ASN A 215 -9.97 -7.19 9.92
CA ASN A 215 -9.54 -8.49 10.39
C ASN A 215 -8.04 -8.72 10.12
N PRO A 216 -7.38 -9.67 10.79
CA PRO A 216 -5.96 -9.93 10.59
C PRO A 216 -5.58 -10.27 9.13
N ASP A 217 -6.47 -10.93 8.39
CA ASP A 217 -6.21 -11.38 7.02
C ASP A 217 -6.28 -10.25 5.97
N MET A 218 -6.80 -9.07 6.33
CA MET A 218 -6.85 -7.92 5.41
C MET A 218 -5.47 -7.53 4.87
N GLY A 219 -4.42 -7.71 5.68
CA GLY A 219 -3.05 -7.43 5.25
C GLY A 219 -2.65 -8.17 3.98
N TRP A 220 -3.05 -9.44 3.86
CA TRP A 220 -2.80 -10.25 2.67
C TRP A 220 -3.60 -9.76 1.46
N GLY A 221 -4.86 -9.37 1.65
CA GLY A 221 -5.70 -8.82 0.60
C GLY A 221 -5.14 -7.52 0.02
N TYR A 222 -4.75 -6.56 0.87
CA TYR A 222 -4.15 -5.31 0.42
C TYR A 222 -2.77 -5.51 -0.19
N MET A 223 -1.94 -6.42 0.36
CA MET A 223 -0.65 -6.77 -0.24
C MET A 223 -0.85 -7.36 -1.63
N THR A 224 -1.79 -8.28 -1.81
CA THR A 224 -2.12 -8.87 -3.12
C THR A 224 -2.53 -7.78 -4.11
N THR A 225 -3.39 -6.85 -3.70
CA THR A 225 -3.77 -5.71 -4.54
C THR A 225 -2.57 -4.83 -4.88
N ALA A 226 -1.69 -4.54 -3.92
CA ALA A 226 -0.46 -3.77 -4.15
C ALA A 226 0.47 -4.45 -5.17
N ILE A 227 0.61 -5.78 -5.09
CA ILE A 227 1.38 -6.58 -6.05
C ILE A 227 0.75 -6.49 -7.44
N LEU A 228 -0.56 -6.76 -7.55
CA LEU A 228 -1.27 -6.75 -8.83
C LEU A 228 -1.18 -5.38 -9.52
N VAL A 229 -1.41 -4.29 -8.77
CA VAL A 229 -1.28 -2.92 -9.28
C VAL A 229 0.16 -2.63 -9.73
N SER A 230 1.16 -3.01 -8.92
CA SER A 230 2.57 -2.72 -9.23
C SER A 230 3.08 -3.54 -10.42
N VAL A 231 2.68 -4.81 -10.52
CA VAL A 231 3.04 -5.69 -11.65
C VAL A 231 2.38 -5.19 -12.94
N MET A 232 1.09 -4.87 -12.89
CA MET A 232 0.36 -4.33 -14.04
C MET A 232 0.90 -2.97 -14.48
N GLY A 233 1.25 -2.10 -13.52
CA GLY A 233 1.82 -0.79 -13.78
C GLY A 233 3.23 -0.83 -14.37
N GLY A 234 3.97 -1.89 -14.08
CA GLY A 234 5.42 -2.03 -14.28
C GLY A 234 6.15 -1.74 -12.99
N LEU A 235 6.86 -2.74 -12.46
CA LEU A 235 7.55 -2.66 -11.17
C LEU A 235 8.46 -1.44 -11.08
N GLY A 236 8.21 -0.55 -10.11
CA GLY A 236 8.97 0.67 -9.90
C GLY A 236 8.54 1.87 -10.74
N ASN A 237 7.60 1.72 -11.66
CA ASN A 237 7.12 2.84 -12.47
C ASN A 237 5.88 3.48 -11.83
N ILE A 238 6.05 4.70 -11.28
CA ILE A 238 4.97 5.41 -10.58
C ILE A 238 3.81 5.77 -11.53
N ARG A 239 4.10 6.19 -12.77
CA ARG A 239 3.05 6.53 -13.75
C ARG A 239 2.20 5.32 -14.09
N GLY A 240 2.86 4.17 -14.31
CA GLY A 240 2.17 2.90 -14.52
C GLY A 240 1.34 2.48 -13.31
N THR A 241 1.87 2.63 -12.10
CA THR A 241 1.17 2.34 -10.84
C THR A 241 -0.09 3.18 -10.68
N ILE A 242 -0.04 4.49 -11.02
CA ILE A 242 -1.22 5.38 -11.01
C ILE A 242 -2.31 4.83 -11.94
N ILE A 243 -1.99 4.54 -13.19
CA ILE A 243 -2.97 4.03 -14.16
C ILE A 243 -3.52 2.68 -13.73
N ALA A 244 -2.64 1.76 -13.31
CA ALA A 244 -2.99 0.43 -12.87
C ALA A 244 -3.93 0.43 -11.65
N SER A 245 -3.73 1.34 -10.69
CA SER A 245 -4.57 1.43 -9.50
C SER A 245 -6.03 1.75 -9.84
N TYR A 246 -6.27 2.64 -10.80
CA TYR A 246 -7.63 2.96 -11.23
C TYR A 246 -8.25 1.86 -12.10
N ILE A 247 -7.45 1.13 -12.90
CA ILE A 247 -7.95 -0.04 -13.66
C ILE A 247 -8.37 -1.15 -12.69
N ILE A 248 -7.57 -1.46 -11.67
CA ILE A 248 -7.94 -2.44 -10.64
C ILE A 248 -9.12 -1.94 -9.81
N GLY A 249 -9.15 -0.66 -9.46
CA GLY A 249 -10.30 -0.01 -8.82
C GLY A 249 -11.58 -0.18 -9.64
N PHE A 250 -11.50 -0.03 -10.95
CA PHE A 250 -12.62 -0.26 -11.86
C PHE A 250 -13.05 -1.73 -11.86
N ALA A 251 -12.11 -2.67 -11.97
CA ALA A 251 -12.41 -4.09 -11.95
C ALA A 251 -13.13 -4.51 -10.67
N HIS A 252 -12.68 -4.02 -9.50
CA HIS A 252 -13.32 -4.28 -8.22
C HIS A 252 -14.73 -3.66 -8.13
N SER A 253 -14.88 -2.41 -8.55
CA SER A 253 -16.16 -1.72 -8.54
C SER A 253 -17.16 -2.35 -9.50
N PHE A 254 -16.70 -2.78 -10.68
CA PHE A 254 -17.54 -3.44 -11.68
C PHE A 254 -18.09 -4.77 -11.18
N VAL A 255 -17.27 -5.57 -10.50
CA VAL A 255 -17.73 -6.85 -9.95
C VAL A 255 -18.63 -6.64 -8.73
N SER A 256 -18.39 -5.59 -7.93
CA SER A 256 -19.17 -5.34 -6.72
C SER A 256 -20.55 -4.80 -6.99
N PHE A 257 -20.71 -3.86 -7.94
CA PHE A 257 -21.98 -3.16 -8.16
C PHE A 257 -22.78 -3.73 -9.33
N PRO A 258 -22.28 -3.79 -10.58
CA PRO A 258 -23.02 -4.36 -11.70
C PRO A 258 -23.26 -5.85 -11.60
N ILE A 259 -22.25 -6.64 -11.16
CA ILE A 259 -22.37 -8.10 -11.04
C ILE A 259 -23.00 -8.47 -9.69
N GLY A 260 -22.76 -7.66 -8.63
CA GLY A 260 -23.29 -7.89 -7.29
C GLY A 260 -22.56 -8.96 -6.47
N GLU A 261 -21.34 -9.35 -6.90
CA GLU A 261 -20.54 -10.41 -6.27
C GLU A 261 -19.18 -9.89 -5.75
N PRO A 262 -19.13 -9.17 -4.61
CA PRO A 262 -17.88 -8.62 -4.07
C PRO A 262 -16.80 -9.67 -3.79
N ARG A 263 -17.19 -10.93 -3.59
CA ARG A 263 -16.25 -12.05 -3.35
C ARG A 263 -15.31 -12.31 -4.53
N LEU A 264 -15.71 -11.91 -5.72
CA LEU A 264 -14.95 -12.09 -6.97
C LEU A 264 -13.97 -10.95 -7.26
N MET A 265 -13.87 -9.92 -6.40
CA MET A 265 -12.99 -8.76 -6.62
C MET A 265 -11.55 -9.18 -6.94
N ASN A 266 -10.92 -10.00 -6.07
CA ASN A 266 -9.55 -10.45 -6.27
C ASN A 266 -9.37 -11.29 -7.53
N LEU A 267 -10.37 -12.11 -7.89
CA LEU A 267 -10.37 -12.88 -9.13
C LEU A 267 -10.45 -11.94 -10.35
N ALA A 268 -11.32 -10.95 -10.32
CA ALA A 268 -11.45 -9.97 -11.39
C ALA A 268 -10.15 -9.18 -11.61
N ALA A 269 -9.52 -8.72 -10.53
CA ALA A 269 -8.23 -8.05 -10.59
C ALA A 269 -7.17 -8.96 -11.22
N LEU A 270 -7.08 -10.22 -10.79
CA LEU A 270 -6.14 -11.20 -11.33
C LEU A 270 -6.35 -11.43 -12.84
N VAL A 271 -7.60 -11.60 -13.26
CA VAL A 271 -7.95 -11.78 -14.68
C VAL A 271 -7.52 -10.56 -15.51
N VAL A 272 -7.81 -9.34 -15.04
CA VAL A 272 -7.40 -8.11 -15.72
C VAL A 272 -5.87 -8.01 -15.84
N VAL A 273 -5.14 -8.35 -14.77
CA VAL A 273 -3.67 -8.34 -14.79
C VAL A 273 -3.13 -9.40 -15.76
N ILE A 274 -3.67 -10.61 -15.77
CA ILE A 274 -3.25 -11.68 -16.70
C ILE A 274 -3.47 -11.24 -18.16
N ILE A 275 -4.67 -10.72 -18.48
CA ILE A 275 -4.96 -10.23 -19.83
C ILE A 275 -3.98 -9.14 -20.22
N MET A 276 -3.72 -8.20 -19.30
CA MET A 276 -2.78 -7.11 -19.55
C MET A 276 -1.36 -7.61 -19.80
N LEU A 277 -0.87 -8.59 -19.02
CA LEU A 277 0.48 -9.15 -19.18
C LEU A 277 0.62 -9.99 -20.46
N ILE A 278 -0.45 -10.64 -20.93
CA ILE A 278 -0.45 -11.32 -22.24
C ILE A 278 -0.28 -10.28 -23.36
N VAL A 279 -0.96 -9.15 -23.29
CA VAL A 279 -0.90 -8.08 -24.31
C VAL A 279 0.38 -7.25 -24.18
N ARG A 280 0.80 -6.96 -22.94
CA ARG A 280 2.00 -6.17 -22.64
C ARG A 280 2.77 -6.78 -21.47
N PRO A 281 3.70 -7.72 -21.73
CA PRO A 281 4.45 -8.43 -20.68
C PRO A 281 5.35 -7.53 -19.83
N GLN A 282 5.64 -6.32 -20.27
CA GLN A 282 6.43 -5.32 -19.52
C GLN A 282 5.56 -4.41 -18.62
N GLY A 283 4.24 -4.65 -18.55
CA GLY A 283 3.29 -3.78 -17.87
C GLY A 283 2.87 -2.57 -18.72
N ILE A 284 2.05 -1.68 -18.12
CA ILE A 284 1.52 -0.46 -18.80
C ILE A 284 2.66 0.48 -19.17
N ALA A 285 3.59 0.68 -18.26
CA ALA A 285 4.77 1.51 -18.48
C ALA A 285 6.03 0.63 -18.42
N LYS A 286 6.92 0.79 -19.40
CA LYS A 286 8.16 0.03 -19.45
C LYS A 286 8.98 0.25 -18.17
N THR A 287 9.55 -0.82 -17.65
CA THR A 287 10.36 -0.82 -16.42
C THR A 287 11.68 -0.02 -16.57
N GLU A 288 12.10 0.25 -17.81
CA GLU A 288 13.35 0.99 -18.11
C GLU A 288 13.32 2.47 -17.72
N SER A 289 12.12 3.06 -17.56
CA SER A 289 11.97 4.44 -17.10
C SER A 289 11.11 4.45 -15.84
N LEU A 290 11.74 4.58 -14.69
CA LEU A 290 11.02 4.67 -13.41
C LEU A 290 10.14 5.93 -13.28
N TRP A 291 10.35 6.92 -14.15
CA TRP A 291 9.75 8.27 -14.07
C TRP A 291 9.27 8.77 -15.42
#